data_3418e23d1e41f813b9b163af8aa776c2
#
_entry.id   3418e23d1e41f813b9b163af8aa776c2
#
_cell.length_a   1.000
_cell.length_b   1.000
_cell.length_c   1.000
_cell.angle_alpha   90.00
_cell.angle_beta   90.00
_cell.angle_gamma   90.00
#
_symmetry.space_group_name_H-M   'P 1'
#
loop_
_entity.id
_entity.type
_entity.pdbx_description
1 polymer ?
#
loop_
_entity_poly.entity_id
_entity_poly.type
_entity_poly.pdbx_seq_one_letter_code
_entity_poly.pdbx_strand_id
1 'polypeptide(L)'
;MQKGCNYIPFAATSFRAWKEKGRVSKMAEKRDYYEVLGVQKGATDAEIKRAYRKVAKKYHPDTNPDNPEAEAKFKEATEAYEVLSDADKRARYDQFGHAAFEQGGGGAGGFGGFGGFDFSGADMGDMFGDIFGDIFGGGRSRRANNGPMPGADVRASIRVTFNEAVFGTEKELDITLNEECETCHGTGAAHGSQPETCQKCGGKGQVVYTQQSLFGMVRNVQTCPDCHGTGKIIKNKCKDCGGTGYVKKRKKIQITVPAGIDNGQSIRIRGKGEPGTNGGPRGDLMVTVMVERHPKFQRQGYDIFTTVPVSFADAALGAKLRIDTVDGQVEYDLKAGTQTDTKVRLRGKGVPTLRNKNVRGDHYVTFVVEVPTSLNKDQREALEAFRDAMVGKARQKQVLENENLEESLENLGKEMKDKAEGFVEGLFKKNKKKKK
;
A
#
# COMPACT_ATOMS: atom_id res chain seq x y z
N MET A 1 -23.01 52.00 -5.12
CA MET A 1 -24.36 51.41 -5.16
C MET A 1 -24.35 50.22 -4.21
N GLN A 2 -24.95 50.42 -3.05
CA GLN A 2 -25.11 49.47 -1.96
C GLN A 2 -26.31 48.57 -2.22
N LYS A 3 -26.16 47.25 -1.94
CA LYS A 3 -27.28 46.32 -1.65
C LYS A 3 -26.61 45.27 -0.73
N GLY A 4 -26.87 45.13 0.53
CA GLY A 4 -28.15 45.04 1.22
C GLY A 4 -28.17 43.62 1.81
N CYS A 5 -27.57 43.47 3.03
CA CYS A 5 -27.52 42.23 3.81
C CYS A 5 -28.85 42.11 4.59
N ASN A 6 -29.68 41.13 4.32
CA ASN A 6 -30.91 40.85 5.07
C ASN A 6 -30.59 39.96 6.29
N TYR A 7 -30.74 40.54 7.44
CA TYR A 7 -30.75 39.91 8.76
C TYR A 7 -32.15 39.30 9.00
N ILE A 8 -32.19 38.00 9.34
CA ILE A 8 -33.40 37.33 9.83
C ILE A 8 -33.29 37.18 11.34
N PRO A 9 -34.22 37.64 12.16
CA PRO A 9 -34.14 37.55 13.62
C PRO A 9 -34.51 36.14 14.12
N PHE A 10 -33.69 35.62 15.01
CA PHE A 10 -33.90 34.40 15.75
C PHE A 10 -34.96 34.59 16.82
N ALA A 11 -36.08 33.94 16.69
CA ALA A 11 -37.19 33.96 17.67
C ALA A 11 -36.81 33.11 18.90
N ALA A 12 -36.84 33.74 20.05
CA ALA A 12 -36.74 33.12 21.36
C ALA A 12 -38.04 32.39 21.71
N THR A 13 -38.05 31.05 21.63
CA THR A 13 -39.13 30.25 22.28
C THR A 13 -38.56 28.92 22.78
N SER A 14 -38.87 28.67 24.07
CA SER A 14 -38.81 27.42 24.81
C SER A 14 -37.54 27.05 25.57
N PHE A 15 -37.27 27.88 26.60
CA PHE A 15 -36.48 27.51 27.77
C PHE A 15 -37.34 26.80 28.83
N ARG A 16 -38.16 25.77 28.41
CA ARG A 16 -39.03 25.04 29.36
C ARG A 16 -39.25 23.58 28.95
N ALA A 17 -38.18 22.82 28.76
CA ALA A 17 -38.30 21.36 28.62
C ALA A 17 -37.00 20.60 29.01
N TRP A 18 -36.22 21.13 29.97
CA TRP A 18 -35.00 20.42 30.41
C TRP A 18 -34.98 20.20 31.95
N LYS A 19 -36.13 19.85 32.48
CA LYS A 19 -36.24 19.56 33.91
C LYS A 19 -37.10 18.31 34.17
N GLU A 20 -36.81 17.20 33.44
CA GLU A 20 -37.29 15.85 33.82
C GLU A 20 -36.61 14.83 32.94
N LYS A 21 -35.44 14.39 33.29
CA LYS A 21 -34.85 13.06 33.12
C LYS A 21 -33.51 13.00 33.84
N GLY A 22 -33.53 13.23 35.12
CA GLY A 22 -32.51 12.78 36.04
C GLY A 22 -32.57 11.25 36.13
N ARG A 23 -32.16 10.57 35.07
CA ARG A 23 -31.81 9.16 35.17
C ARG A 23 -30.33 9.13 35.54
N VAL A 24 -30.06 9.09 36.86
CA VAL A 24 -28.78 8.61 37.39
C VAL A 24 -28.48 7.30 36.66
N SER A 25 -27.51 7.31 35.76
CA SER A 25 -26.97 6.09 35.18
C SER A 25 -26.35 5.31 36.36
N LYS A 26 -27.02 4.24 36.80
CA LYS A 26 -26.39 3.18 37.57
C LYS A 26 -25.07 2.86 36.83
N MET A 27 -23.94 3.09 37.49
CA MET A 27 -22.68 2.55 37.06
C MET A 27 -22.92 1.06 36.88
N ALA A 28 -22.79 0.56 35.63
CA ALA A 28 -22.97 -0.83 35.32
C ALA A 28 -21.88 -1.59 36.09
N GLU A 29 -22.29 -2.40 37.04
CA GLU A 29 -21.41 -3.29 37.79
C GLU A 29 -20.66 -4.15 36.78
N LYS A 30 -19.32 -4.03 36.73
CA LYS A 30 -18.49 -4.79 35.79
C LYS A 30 -18.69 -6.29 36.09
N ARG A 31 -18.95 -7.09 35.05
CA ARG A 31 -19.13 -8.54 35.19
C ARG A 31 -17.81 -9.21 35.59
N ASP A 32 -17.88 -10.30 36.33
CA ASP A 32 -16.71 -11.09 36.71
C ASP A 32 -15.95 -11.56 35.44
N TYR A 33 -14.64 -11.41 35.44
CA TYR A 33 -13.77 -11.73 34.28
C TYR A 33 -13.85 -13.24 33.94
N TYR A 34 -14.06 -14.12 34.91
CA TYR A 34 -14.28 -15.54 34.65
C TYR A 34 -15.61 -15.79 33.92
N GLU A 35 -16.67 -15.06 34.30
CA GLU A 35 -17.96 -15.11 33.60
C GLU A 35 -17.90 -14.54 32.21
N VAL A 36 -17.14 -13.46 31.99
CA VAL A 36 -16.95 -12.83 30.67
C VAL A 36 -16.32 -13.82 29.71
N LEU A 37 -15.32 -14.59 30.14
CA LEU A 37 -14.68 -15.62 29.32
C LEU A 37 -15.45 -16.96 29.32
N GLY A 38 -16.43 -17.16 30.25
CA GLY A 38 -17.20 -18.39 30.38
C GLY A 38 -16.37 -19.56 30.95
N VAL A 39 -15.46 -19.28 31.87
CA VAL A 39 -14.62 -20.27 32.56
C VAL A 39 -14.85 -20.22 34.09
N GLN A 40 -14.52 -21.29 34.79
CA GLN A 40 -14.64 -21.33 36.24
C GLN A 40 -13.42 -20.71 36.94
N LYS A 41 -13.61 -20.22 38.19
CA LYS A 41 -12.48 -19.83 39.05
C LYS A 41 -11.58 -21.04 39.28
N GLY A 42 -10.30 -20.89 38.98
CA GLY A 42 -9.33 -22.00 39.01
C GLY A 42 -9.02 -22.63 37.65
N ALA A 43 -9.63 -22.19 36.56
CA ALA A 43 -9.30 -22.64 35.21
C ALA A 43 -7.79 -22.47 34.92
N THR A 44 -7.23 -23.41 34.17
CA THR A 44 -5.83 -23.37 33.75
C THR A 44 -5.59 -22.26 32.71
N ASP A 45 -4.35 -21.79 32.56
CA ASP A 45 -3.99 -20.78 31.55
C ASP A 45 -4.34 -21.23 30.14
N ALA A 46 -4.23 -22.53 29.86
CA ALA A 46 -4.62 -23.12 28.58
C ALA A 46 -6.12 -23.00 28.30
N GLU A 47 -6.95 -23.20 29.35
CA GLU A 47 -8.42 -23.07 29.26
C GLU A 47 -8.82 -21.61 29.09
N ILE A 48 -8.24 -20.68 29.84
CA ILE A 48 -8.46 -19.25 29.74
C ILE A 48 -8.11 -18.78 28.31
N LYS A 49 -6.97 -19.17 27.78
CA LYS A 49 -6.52 -18.82 26.39
C LYS A 49 -7.47 -19.40 25.33
N ARG A 50 -7.96 -20.63 25.53
CA ARG A 50 -8.92 -21.28 24.62
C ARG A 50 -10.27 -20.57 24.63
N ALA A 51 -10.76 -20.20 25.79
CA ALA A 51 -12.01 -19.49 25.98
C ALA A 51 -11.96 -18.12 25.36
N TYR A 52 -10.88 -17.35 25.60
CA TYR A 52 -10.66 -16.06 24.96
C TYR A 52 -10.68 -16.14 23.43
N ARG A 53 -9.94 -17.08 22.82
CA ARG A 53 -9.95 -17.26 21.35
C ARG A 53 -11.34 -17.54 20.81
N LYS A 54 -12.18 -18.28 21.52
CA LYS A 54 -13.55 -18.58 21.11
C LYS A 54 -14.42 -17.32 21.14
N VAL A 55 -14.31 -16.51 22.20
CA VAL A 55 -15.07 -15.25 22.37
C VAL A 55 -14.57 -14.20 21.37
N ALA A 56 -13.26 -14.04 21.24
CA ALA A 56 -12.64 -13.10 20.32
C ALA A 56 -13.01 -13.40 18.84
N LYS A 57 -13.03 -14.68 18.43
CA LYS A 57 -13.46 -15.05 17.07
C LYS A 57 -14.94 -14.77 16.83
N LYS A 58 -15.79 -14.94 17.87
CA LYS A 58 -17.24 -14.72 17.75
C LYS A 58 -17.60 -13.24 17.64
N TYR A 59 -16.89 -12.38 18.35
CA TYR A 59 -17.19 -10.94 18.44
C TYR A 59 -16.13 -10.06 17.76
N HIS A 60 -15.34 -10.66 16.83
CA HIS A 60 -14.31 -9.91 16.08
C HIS A 60 -14.95 -8.79 15.25
N PRO A 61 -14.36 -7.59 15.21
CA PRO A 61 -14.91 -6.47 14.43
C PRO A 61 -15.04 -6.80 12.94
N ASP A 62 -14.10 -7.55 12.33
CA ASP A 62 -14.19 -7.95 10.92
C ASP A 62 -15.39 -8.87 10.61
N THR A 63 -15.83 -9.67 11.59
CA THR A 63 -16.98 -10.57 11.42
C THR A 63 -18.30 -9.95 11.85
N ASN A 64 -18.26 -8.83 12.56
CA ASN A 64 -19.43 -8.10 13.06
C ASN A 64 -19.25 -6.58 12.82
N PRO A 65 -19.12 -6.13 11.57
CA PRO A 65 -19.01 -4.71 11.27
C PRO A 65 -20.27 -3.99 11.76
N ASP A 66 -20.11 -2.82 12.36
CA ASP A 66 -21.16 -1.93 12.85
C ASP A 66 -22.07 -2.47 13.99
N ASN A 67 -21.62 -3.47 14.74
CA ASN A 67 -22.35 -3.99 15.88
C ASN A 67 -21.71 -3.52 17.22
N PRO A 68 -22.25 -2.47 17.88
CA PRO A 68 -21.67 -1.91 19.11
C PRO A 68 -21.72 -2.90 20.30
N GLU A 69 -22.66 -3.84 20.30
CA GLU A 69 -22.70 -4.87 21.34
C GLU A 69 -21.59 -5.91 21.19
N ALA A 70 -21.23 -6.25 19.95
CA ALA A 70 -20.12 -7.16 19.67
C ALA A 70 -18.79 -6.51 20.05
N GLU A 71 -18.62 -5.23 19.73
CA GLU A 71 -17.43 -4.45 20.11
C GLU A 71 -17.29 -4.34 21.64
N ALA A 72 -18.37 -4.06 22.37
CA ALA A 72 -18.36 -4.01 23.83
C ALA A 72 -17.94 -5.36 24.43
N LYS A 73 -18.52 -6.48 23.94
CA LYS A 73 -18.19 -7.83 24.41
C LYS A 73 -16.76 -8.24 24.05
N PHE A 74 -16.25 -7.79 22.92
CA PHE A 74 -14.85 -8.01 22.54
C PHE A 74 -13.89 -7.27 23.47
N LYS A 75 -14.18 -6.00 23.79
CA LYS A 75 -13.39 -5.20 24.75
C LYS A 75 -13.39 -5.82 26.14
N GLU A 76 -14.56 -6.21 26.65
CA GLU A 76 -14.67 -6.89 27.96
C GLU A 76 -13.89 -8.21 27.99
N ALA A 77 -13.96 -9.02 26.93
CA ALA A 77 -13.24 -10.29 26.85
C ALA A 77 -11.71 -10.08 26.79
N THR A 78 -11.26 -9.01 26.12
CA THR A 78 -9.84 -8.67 26.03
C THR A 78 -9.30 -8.19 27.39
N GLU A 79 -10.05 -7.35 28.11
CA GLU A 79 -9.74 -6.91 29.47
C GLU A 79 -9.67 -8.11 30.43
N ALA A 80 -10.64 -9.01 30.36
CA ALA A 80 -10.68 -10.22 31.18
C ALA A 80 -9.49 -11.15 30.93
N TYR A 81 -9.13 -11.35 29.65
CA TYR A 81 -7.98 -12.18 29.28
C TYR A 81 -6.65 -11.56 29.74
N GLU A 82 -6.51 -10.25 29.64
CA GLU A 82 -5.32 -9.54 30.08
C GLU A 82 -5.06 -9.74 31.59
N VAL A 83 -6.09 -9.69 32.39
CA VAL A 83 -5.96 -9.86 33.84
C VAL A 83 -5.77 -11.34 34.23
N LEU A 84 -6.50 -12.26 33.60
CA LEU A 84 -6.48 -13.66 33.96
C LEU A 84 -5.33 -14.47 33.36
N SER A 85 -4.65 -13.96 32.33
CA SER A 85 -3.50 -14.63 31.71
C SER A 85 -2.18 -14.39 32.43
N ASP A 86 -2.10 -13.40 33.30
CA ASP A 86 -0.92 -13.08 34.10
C ASP A 86 -1.13 -13.57 35.54
N ALA A 87 -0.23 -14.39 36.05
CA ALA A 87 -0.37 -15.03 37.37
C ALA A 87 -0.44 -13.99 38.51
N ASP A 88 0.30 -12.88 38.43
CA ASP A 88 0.32 -11.85 39.46
C ASP A 88 -0.95 -11.00 39.44
N LYS A 89 -1.43 -10.64 38.26
CA LYS A 89 -2.68 -9.90 38.09
C LYS A 89 -3.86 -10.75 38.49
N ARG A 90 -3.88 -12.01 38.09
CA ARG A 90 -4.90 -12.98 38.46
C ARG A 90 -4.99 -13.17 39.98
N ALA A 91 -3.85 -13.33 40.66
CA ALA A 91 -3.83 -13.45 42.12
C ALA A 91 -4.42 -12.21 42.83
N ARG A 92 -4.12 -11.00 42.30
CA ARG A 92 -4.70 -9.75 42.80
C ARG A 92 -6.19 -9.65 42.51
N TYR A 93 -6.61 -10.07 41.33
CA TYR A 93 -8.02 -10.11 40.98
C TYR A 93 -8.81 -11.09 41.83
N ASP A 94 -8.26 -12.27 42.12
CA ASP A 94 -8.88 -13.29 42.94
C ASP A 94 -9.07 -12.85 44.41
N GLN A 95 -8.17 -11.96 44.92
CA GLN A 95 -8.23 -11.41 46.27
C GLN A 95 -9.12 -10.18 46.38
N PHE A 96 -9.08 -9.25 45.44
CA PHE A 96 -9.68 -7.92 45.57
C PHE A 96 -10.74 -7.63 44.49
N GLY A 97 -10.99 -8.54 43.55
CA GLY A 97 -11.93 -8.33 42.46
C GLY A 97 -11.52 -7.13 41.57
N HIS A 98 -12.50 -6.46 40.95
CA HIS A 98 -12.29 -5.28 40.15
C HIS A 98 -11.66 -4.10 40.90
N ALA A 99 -11.87 -4.02 42.21
CA ALA A 99 -11.31 -2.98 43.06
C ALA A 99 -9.76 -2.96 43.09
N ALA A 100 -9.13 -4.10 42.79
CA ALA A 100 -7.66 -4.19 42.65
C ALA A 100 -7.11 -3.29 41.54
N PHE A 101 -7.94 -2.92 40.53
CA PHE A 101 -7.56 -2.16 39.36
C PHE A 101 -8.21 -0.77 39.29
N GLU A 102 -9.24 -0.51 40.11
CA GLU A 102 -9.95 0.77 40.20
C GLU A 102 -9.31 1.78 41.18
N GLN A 103 -8.60 1.32 42.18
CA GLN A 103 -8.10 2.17 43.30
C GLN A 103 -6.57 2.45 43.25
N GLY A 104 -5.93 2.25 42.11
CA GLY A 104 -4.51 2.55 41.90
C GLY A 104 -4.22 4.00 41.47
N GLY A 105 -4.81 4.99 42.09
CA GLY A 105 -4.42 6.39 41.98
C GLY A 105 -3.15 6.68 42.76
N GLY A 106 -1.96 6.49 42.18
CA GLY A 106 -0.71 6.91 42.83
C GLY A 106 0.53 6.17 42.35
N GLY A 107 0.90 6.30 41.09
CA GLY A 107 2.17 5.83 40.59
C GLY A 107 2.13 5.53 39.08
N ALA A 108 2.52 6.46 38.26
CA ALA A 108 2.95 6.39 36.86
C ALA A 108 2.38 5.20 36.04
N GLY A 109 1.15 5.31 35.52
CA GLY A 109 0.59 4.32 34.61
C GLY A 109 -0.93 4.28 34.67
N GLY A 110 -1.61 5.41 34.55
CA GLY A 110 -3.08 5.51 34.56
C GLY A 110 -3.68 4.75 33.37
N PHE A 111 -4.45 3.72 33.66
CA PHE A 111 -5.26 2.90 32.73
C PHE A 111 -6.51 3.65 32.20
N GLY A 112 -6.48 4.99 32.20
CA GLY A 112 -7.59 5.85 31.80
C GLY A 112 -7.50 6.45 30.42
N GLY A 113 -6.64 5.96 29.53
CA GLY A 113 -6.35 6.56 28.22
C GLY A 113 -6.65 5.76 26.96
N PHE A 114 -7.49 4.72 27.02
CA PHE A 114 -7.78 3.90 25.82
C PHE A 114 -8.98 4.38 24.98
N GLY A 115 -9.35 5.62 25.15
CA GLY A 115 -10.50 6.27 24.47
C GLY A 115 -10.17 7.06 23.20
N GLY A 116 -9.15 6.73 22.42
CA GLY A 116 -8.79 7.55 21.29
C GLY A 116 -7.92 6.93 20.20
N PHE A 117 -7.78 5.63 20.14
CA PHE A 117 -7.09 5.00 19.01
C PHE A 117 -8.10 4.46 17.99
N ASP A 118 -8.09 5.11 16.83
CA ASP A 118 -8.78 4.65 15.62
C ASP A 118 -8.16 3.31 15.15
N PHE A 119 -8.94 2.24 15.27
CA PHE A 119 -8.51 0.84 15.09
C PHE A 119 -8.71 0.36 13.65
N SER A 120 -8.65 1.28 12.69
CA SER A 120 -8.82 0.96 11.27
C SER A 120 -7.47 0.66 10.59
N GLY A 121 -7.06 -0.59 10.59
CA GLY A 121 -6.19 -1.11 9.52
C GLY A 121 -4.73 -1.47 9.83
N ALA A 122 -4.40 -2.03 11.00
CA ALA A 122 -3.06 -2.58 11.24
C ALA A 122 -3.10 -4.03 11.74
N ASP A 123 -2.25 -4.85 11.18
CA ASP A 123 -2.05 -6.28 11.46
C ASP A 123 -1.79 -6.53 12.97
N MET A 124 -2.72 -7.23 13.61
CA MET A 124 -2.86 -7.32 15.08
C MET A 124 -1.84 -8.26 15.76
N GLY A 125 -0.95 -8.91 15.00
CA GLY A 125 -0.01 -9.90 15.52
C GLY A 125 1.30 -9.33 16.06
N ASP A 126 1.88 -8.37 15.38
CA ASP A 126 3.23 -7.86 15.68
C ASP A 126 3.25 -6.60 16.57
N MET A 127 2.16 -5.82 16.56
CA MET A 127 2.10 -4.56 17.33
C MET A 127 1.83 -4.77 18.83
N PHE A 128 1.20 -5.88 19.21
CA PHE A 128 0.94 -6.22 20.61
C PHE A 128 2.20 -6.66 21.36
N GLY A 129 3.16 -7.27 20.68
CA GLY A 129 4.41 -7.73 21.27
C GLY A 129 5.35 -6.59 21.66
N ASP A 130 5.46 -5.56 20.83
CA ASP A 130 6.43 -4.48 20.99
C ASP A 130 5.98 -3.39 21.97
N ILE A 131 4.69 -3.01 21.96
CA ILE A 131 4.18 -1.97 22.88
C ILE A 131 3.99 -2.53 24.30
N PHE A 132 3.59 -3.79 24.43
CA PHE A 132 3.39 -4.42 25.74
C PHE A 132 4.71 -4.83 26.41
N GLY A 133 5.72 -5.22 25.63
CA GLY A 133 7.06 -5.56 26.15
C GLY A 133 7.76 -4.37 26.77
N ASP A 134 7.55 -3.18 26.26
CA ASP A 134 8.27 -1.95 26.68
C ASP A 134 7.56 -1.22 27.85
N ILE A 135 6.23 -1.35 27.99
CA ILE A 135 5.45 -0.63 29.03
C ILE A 135 5.23 -1.48 30.28
N PHE A 136 5.07 -2.82 30.15
CA PHE A 136 4.73 -3.69 31.26
C PHE A 136 5.81 -4.73 31.66
N GLY A 137 6.79 -4.95 30.80
CA GLY A 137 7.97 -5.75 31.16
C GLY A 137 8.79 -4.97 32.20
N GLY A 138 8.49 -5.18 33.47
CA GLY A 138 9.08 -4.49 34.61
C GLY A 138 10.55 -4.17 34.41
N GLY A 139 10.88 -2.88 34.40
CA GLY A 139 12.21 -2.30 34.60
C GLY A 139 13.41 -3.17 34.26
N ARG A 140 13.51 -3.73 33.07
CA ARG A 140 14.84 -4.06 32.55
C ARG A 140 15.54 -2.73 32.36
N SER A 141 16.23 -2.28 33.44
CA SER A 141 17.23 -1.23 33.33
C SER A 141 17.96 -1.50 32.02
N ARG A 142 17.89 -0.55 31.05
CA ARG A 142 18.78 -0.54 29.90
C ARG A 142 20.19 -0.60 30.47
N ARG A 143 20.66 -1.83 30.73
CA ARG A 143 22.07 -2.07 31.00
C ARG A 143 22.75 -1.43 29.81
N ALA A 144 23.62 -0.46 30.08
CA ALA A 144 24.48 0.09 29.06
C ALA A 144 25.07 -1.11 28.33
N ASN A 145 24.60 -1.35 27.10
CA ASN A 145 25.00 -2.52 26.33
C ASN A 145 26.39 -2.22 25.79
N ASN A 146 27.42 -2.45 26.62
CA ASN A 146 28.81 -2.43 26.19
C ASN A 146 29.16 -3.70 25.39
N GLY A 147 28.17 -4.53 25.08
CA GLY A 147 28.33 -5.70 24.21
C GLY A 147 28.48 -5.35 22.73
N PRO A 148 28.80 -6.35 21.90
CA PRO A 148 28.84 -6.20 20.45
C PRO A 148 27.47 -5.69 19.93
N MET A 149 27.46 -4.57 19.20
CA MET A 149 26.26 -4.01 18.62
C MET A 149 26.40 -4.02 17.09
N PRO A 150 25.36 -4.44 16.35
CA PRO A 150 25.41 -4.41 14.90
C PRO A 150 25.52 -2.98 14.38
N GLY A 151 26.18 -2.82 13.24
CA GLY A 151 26.26 -1.55 12.54
C GLY A 151 24.92 -1.14 11.94
N ALA A 152 24.77 0.15 11.66
CA ALA A 152 23.59 0.68 11.02
C ALA A 152 23.49 0.22 9.55
N ASP A 153 22.26 -0.02 9.10
CA ASP A 153 21.97 -0.26 7.70
C ASP A 153 22.11 1.04 6.89
N VAL A 154 22.71 0.92 5.71
CA VAL A 154 22.89 2.04 4.79
C VAL A 154 21.90 1.95 3.65
N ARG A 155 21.29 3.07 3.29
CA ARG A 155 20.38 3.17 2.17
C ARG A 155 21.02 3.92 1.03
N ALA A 156 20.94 3.35 -0.18
CA ALA A 156 21.41 3.98 -1.40
C ALA A 156 20.40 3.78 -2.51
N SER A 157 20.51 4.51 -3.61
CA SER A 157 19.67 4.33 -4.79
C SER A 157 20.53 4.19 -6.02
N ILE A 158 20.07 3.37 -6.98
CA ILE A 158 20.71 3.17 -8.27
C ILE A 158 19.70 3.39 -9.39
N ARG A 159 20.12 4.06 -10.45
CA ARG A 159 19.30 4.23 -11.65
C ARG A 159 19.65 3.16 -12.67
N VAL A 160 18.62 2.56 -13.23
CA VAL A 160 18.71 1.56 -14.29
C VAL A 160 17.78 1.92 -15.43
N THR A 161 18.17 1.64 -16.65
CA THR A 161 17.30 1.79 -17.81
C THR A 161 16.19 0.73 -17.77
N PHE A 162 15.14 0.95 -18.56
CA PHE A 162 14.05 -0.01 -18.66
C PHE A 162 14.53 -1.40 -19.10
N ASN A 163 15.42 -1.47 -20.11
CA ASN A 163 15.96 -2.74 -20.59
C ASN A 163 16.83 -3.45 -19.54
N GLU A 164 17.65 -2.70 -18.80
CA GLU A 164 18.44 -3.26 -17.69
C GLU A 164 17.54 -3.83 -16.58
N ALA A 165 16.40 -3.19 -16.31
CA ALA A 165 15.44 -3.71 -15.34
C ALA A 165 14.73 -4.99 -15.84
N VAL A 166 14.49 -5.10 -17.15
CA VAL A 166 13.86 -6.29 -17.76
C VAL A 166 14.82 -7.48 -17.78
N PHE A 167 16.05 -7.29 -18.26
CA PHE A 167 17.01 -8.39 -18.48
C PHE A 167 17.95 -8.62 -17.29
N GLY A 168 18.04 -7.67 -16.38
CA GLY A 168 19.03 -7.66 -15.31
C GLY A 168 20.37 -7.08 -15.80
N THR A 169 21.14 -6.59 -14.85
CA THR A 169 22.47 -6.02 -15.14
C THR A 169 23.34 -6.04 -13.90
N GLU A 170 24.63 -5.88 -14.08
CA GLU A 170 25.57 -5.61 -13.00
C GLU A 170 26.02 -4.14 -13.08
N LYS A 171 25.94 -3.45 -11.94
CA LYS A 171 26.36 -2.05 -11.84
C LYS A 171 27.25 -1.84 -10.63
N GLU A 172 28.17 -0.89 -10.75
CA GLU A 172 28.96 -0.42 -9.63
C GLU A 172 28.25 0.76 -8.96
N LEU A 173 28.19 0.71 -7.65
CA LEU A 173 27.69 1.79 -6.81
C LEU A 173 28.83 2.36 -5.98
N ASP A 174 29.07 3.65 -6.12
CA ASP A 174 30.03 4.39 -5.29
C ASP A 174 29.30 4.91 -4.05
N ILE A 175 29.72 4.43 -2.88
CA ILE A 175 29.19 4.88 -1.60
C ILE A 175 30.31 5.26 -0.65
N THR A 176 30.02 6.20 0.24
CA THR A 176 30.92 6.58 1.33
C THR A 176 30.44 5.90 2.59
N LEU A 177 31.26 5.04 3.15
CA LEU A 177 30.98 4.30 4.39
C LEU A 177 32.04 4.64 5.43
N ASN A 178 31.64 4.54 6.71
CA ASN A 178 32.62 4.50 7.77
C ASN A 178 33.31 3.14 7.76
N GLU A 179 34.62 3.14 7.80
CA GLU A 179 35.43 1.94 7.91
C GLU A 179 36.26 2.01 9.17
N GLU A 180 36.59 0.87 9.73
CA GLU A 180 37.52 0.82 10.86
C GLU A 180 38.84 1.48 10.50
N CYS A 181 39.32 2.33 11.38
CA CYS A 181 40.61 2.99 11.21
C CYS A 181 41.72 1.94 11.23
N GLU A 182 42.50 1.87 10.18
CA GLU A 182 43.59 0.90 10.03
C GLU A 182 44.69 1.07 11.09
N THR A 183 44.85 2.28 11.63
CA THR A 183 45.87 2.60 12.62
C THR A 183 45.49 2.17 14.04
N CYS A 184 44.22 2.33 14.41
CA CYS A 184 43.75 2.03 15.76
C CYS A 184 42.80 0.84 15.87
N HIS A 185 42.42 0.23 14.76
CA HIS A 185 41.51 -0.92 14.69
C HIS A 185 40.24 -0.73 15.53
N GLY A 186 39.52 0.39 15.30
CA GLY A 186 38.29 0.70 15.96
C GLY A 186 38.36 1.24 17.39
N THR A 187 39.57 1.26 18.01
CA THR A 187 39.73 1.69 19.42
C THR A 187 39.65 3.20 19.60
N GLY A 188 39.96 3.99 18.57
CA GLY A 188 40.12 5.44 18.63
C GLY A 188 41.37 5.92 19.36
N ALA A 189 42.15 5.04 19.97
CA ALA A 189 43.33 5.38 20.71
C ALA A 189 44.60 5.40 19.81
N ALA A 190 45.57 6.24 20.11
CA ALA A 190 46.84 6.29 19.38
C ALA A 190 47.60 4.96 19.55
N HIS A 191 48.46 4.66 18.55
CA HIS A 191 49.23 3.43 18.55
C HIS A 191 50.02 3.27 19.88
N GLY A 192 49.89 2.11 20.53
CA GLY A 192 50.50 1.82 21.82
C GLY A 192 49.72 2.30 23.06
N SER A 193 48.60 3.01 22.88
CA SER A 193 47.71 3.37 23.99
C SER A 193 46.39 2.60 23.92
N GLN A 194 45.80 2.32 25.09
CA GLN A 194 44.48 1.67 25.17
C GLN A 194 43.45 2.62 25.79
N PRO A 195 42.17 2.49 25.43
CA PRO A 195 41.11 3.21 26.10
C PRO A 195 40.97 2.76 27.57
N GLU A 196 40.99 3.71 28.49
CA GLU A 196 40.80 3.45 29.91
C GLU A 196 39.33 3.43 30.29
N THR A 197 38.96 2.63 31.29
CA THR A 197 37.58 2.64 31.82
C THR A 197 37.28 3.98 32.49
N CYS A 198 36.15 4.62 32.13
CA CYS A 198 35.77 5.87 32.73
C CYS A 198 35.47 5.69 34.23
N GLN A 199 36.26 6.36 35.09
CA GLN A 199 36.13 6.24 36.54
C GLN A 199 34.79 6.74 37.05
N LYS A 200 34.23 7.79 36.46
CA LYS A 200 32.96 8.42 36.91
C LYS A 200 31.75 7.52 36.76
N CYS A 201 31.66 6.76 35.69
CA CYS A 201 30.55 5.85 35.45
C CYS A 201 30.93 4.37 35.66
N GLY A 202 32.17 4.05 35.98
CA GLY A 202 32.66 2.67 36.13
C GLY A 202 32.47 1.84 34.86
N GLY A 203 32.65 2.44 33.68
CA GLY A 203 32.44 1.79 32.38
C GLY A 203 30.97 1.69 31.89
N LYS A 204 30.02 2.14 32.68
CA LYS A 204 28.58 2.00 32.37
C LYS A 204 28.06 3.01 31.31
N GLY A 205 28.84 4.07 31.04
CA GLY A 205 28.43 5.13 30.10
C GLY A 205 27.33 6.08 30.63
N GLN A 206 26.73 5.75 31.76
CA GLN A 206 25.63 6.50 32.39
C GLN A 206 25.89 6.71 33.86
N VAL A 207 25.44 7.82 34.40
CA VAL A 207 25.46 8.13 35.83
C VAL A 207 24.04 8.29 36.35
N VAL A 208 23.79 7.78 37.55
CA VAL A 208 22.48 7.85 38.18
C VAL A 208 22.52 8.91 39.26
N TYR A 209 21.73 9.96 39.11
CA TYR A 209 21.52 10.95 40.12
C TYR A 209 20.24 10.62 40.89
N THR A 210 20.34 10.50 42.20
CA THR A 210 19.18 10.31 43.04
C THR A 210 18.84 11.67 43.69
N GLN A 211 17.68 12.21 43.36
CA GLN A 211 17.17 13.42 43.98
C GLN A 211 16.00 13.11 44.89
N GLN A 212 16.00 13.67 46.09
CA GLN A 212 14.90 13.59 47.01
C GLN A 212 13.90 14.68 46.65
N SER A 213 12.68 14.26 46.27
CA SER A 213 11.58 15.19 46.02
C SER A 213 10.53 15.03 47.11
N LEU A 214 9.58 15.99 47.19
CA LEU A 214 8.45 15.95 48.15
C LEU A 214 7.58 14.68 48.02
N PHE A 215 7.69 13.96 46.90
CA PHE A 215 6.94 12.74 46.58
C PHE A 215 7.79 11.44 46.62
N GLY A 216 9.01 11.49 47.15
CA GLY A 216 9.89 10.35 47.23
C GLY A 216 11.23 10.51 46.50
N MET A 217 12.03 9.43 46.47
CA MET A 217 13.33 9.41 45.78
C MET A 217 13.14 9.21 44.27
N VAL A 218 13.52 10.20 43.46
CA VAL A 218 13.52 10.10 42.00
C VAL A 218 14.93 9.76 41.52
N ARG A 219 15.08 8.66 40.79
CA ARG A 219 16.33 8.26 40.15
C ARG A 219 16.34 8.79 38.72
N ASN A 220 17.24 9.70 38.41
CA ASN A 220 17.45 10.23 37.07
C ASN A 220 18.73 9.65 36.48
N VAL A 221 18.60 8.97 35.32
CA VAL A 221 19.73 8.37 34.61
C VAL A 221 20.16 9.33 33.50
N GLN A 222 21.39 9.80 33.55
CA GLN A 222 21.96 10.71 32.56
C GLN A 222 23.19 10.11 31.90
N THR A 223 23.43 10.47 30.66
CA THR A 223 24.66 10.12 29.95
C THR A 223 25.86 10.68 30.71
N CYS A 224 26.88 9.88 30.94
CA CYS A 224 28.09 10.30 31.65
C CYS A 224 28.76 11.48 30.91
N PRO A 225 28.96 12.63 31.55
CA PRO A 225 29.51 13.82 30.89
C PRO A 225 30.98 13.66 30.50
N ASP A 226 31.72 12.75 31.15
CA ASP A 226 33.17 12.57 30.91
C ASP A 226 33.44 11.65 29.71
N CYS A 227 32.66 10.58 29.55
CA CYS A 227 32.85 9.63 28.46
C CYS A 227 31.76 9.71 27.38
N HIS A 228 30.79 10.60 27.52
CA HIS A 228 29.69 10.81 26.58
C HIS A 228 28.99 9.51 26.14
N GLY A 229 28.79 8.60 27.09
CA GLY A 229 28.09 7.34 26.84
C GLY A 229 28.95 6.16 26.47
N THR A 230 30.21 6.37 26.12
CA THR A 230 31.12 5.27 25.65
C THR A 230 31.59 4.36 26.79
N GLY A 231 31.54 4.79 28.04
CA GLY A 231 32.10 4.07 29.18
C GLY A 231 33.63 4.04 29.22
N LYS A 232 34.32 4.58 28.22
CA LYS A 232 35.77 4.57 28.06
C LYS A 232 36.31 5.98 27.83
N ILE A 233 37.52 6.28 28.30
CA ILE A 233 38.20 7.55 28.07
C ILE A 233 39.47 7.29 27.28
N ILE A 234 39.69 8.03 26.20
CA ILE A 234 40.87 7.99 25.37
C ILE A 234 41.74 9.20 25.69
N LYS A 235 42.87 9.01 26.37
CA LYS A 235 43.82 10.09 26.68
C LYS A 235 44.54 10.55 25.43
N ASN A 236 45.08 9.60 24.68
CA ASN A 236 45.84 9.85 23.45
C ASN A 236 44.94 9.43 22.26
N LYS A 237 44.39 10.39 21.56
CA LYS A 237 43.51 10.14 20.39
C LYS A 237 44.34 9.75 19.18
N CYS A 238 43.86 8.76 18.42
CA CYS A 238 44.41 8.40 17.12
C CYS A 238 44.36 9.61 16.17
N LYS A 239 45.49 9.92 15.52
CA LYS A 239 45.58 11.09 14.62
C LYS A 239 44.73 10.93 13.36
N ASP A 240 44.59 9.72 12.84
CA ASP A 240 43.90 9.45 11.56
C ASP A 240 42.36 9.51 11.70
N CYS A 241 41.81 9.03 12.81
CA CYS A 241 40.37 9.05 13.03
C CYS A 241 39.89 10.11 14.05
N GLY A 242 40.83 10.87 14.67
CA GLY A 242 40.48 11.88 15.67
C GLY A 242 39.85 11.34 16.95
N GLY A 243 40.01 10.05 17.23
CA GLY A 243 39.46 9.37 18.40
C GLY A 243 38.12 8.66 18.16
N THR A 244 37.56 8.71 16.95
CA THR A 244 36.30 8.05 16.62
C THR A 244 36.39 6.55 16.41
N GLY A 245 37.60 6.05 16.08
CA GLY A 245 37.82 4.66 15.68
C GLY A 245 37.50 4.35 14.22
N TYR A 246 36.83 5.28 13.50
CA TYR A 246 36.35 5.08 12.16
C TYR A 246 36.75 6.23 11.24
N VAL A 247 36.96 5.91 9.95
CA VAL A 247 37.29 6.88 8.91
C VAL A 247 36.33 6.70 7.73
N LYS A 248 35.94 7.80 7.10
CA LYS A 248 35.09 7.76 5.92
C LYS A 248 35.91 7.36 4.70
N LYS A 249 35.55 6.22 4.07
CA LYS A 249 36.17 5.76 2.83
C LYS A 249 35.12 5.60 1.72
N ARG A 250 35.49 6.00 0.51
CA ARG A 250 34.70 5.68 -0.69
C ARG A 250 34.94 4.23 -1.08
N LYS A 251 33.85 3.48 -1.28
CA LYS A 251 33.92 2.10 -1.77
C LYS A 251 33.03 1.93 -3.00
N LYS A 252 33.59 1.21 -3.98
CA LYS A 252 32.83 0.70 -5.12
C LYS A 252 32.30 -0.67 -4.78
N ILE A 253 30.98 -0.82 -4.85
CA ILE A 253 30.30 -2.08 -4.56
C ILE A 253 29.61 -2.54 -5.84
N GLN A 254 29.92 -3.72 -6.31
CA GLN A 254 29.20 -4.35 -7.43
C GLN A 254 27.85 -4.84 -6.95
N ILE A 255 26.82 -4.49 -7.71
CA ILE A 255 25.42 -4.81 -7.43
C ILE A 255 24.86 -5.56 -8.63
N THR A 256 24.40 -6.76 -8.41
CA THR A 256 23.67 -7.54 -9.40
C THR A 256 22.19 -7.18 -9.30
N VAL A 257 21.67 -6.51 -10.32
CA VAL A 257 20.25 -6.18 -10.46
C VAL A 257 19.56 -7.37 -11.10
N PRO A 258 18.61 -8.04 -10.43
CA PRO A 258 17.93 -9.20 -11.00
C PRO A 258 17.00 -8.81 -12.14
N ALA A 259 16.88 -9.68 -13.15
CA ALA A 259 15.92 -9.51 -14.23
C ALA A 259 14.48 -9.45 -13.69
N GLY A 260 13.70 -8.50 -14.24
CA GLY A 260 12.31 -8.33 -13.85
C GLY A 260 12.07 -7.44 -12.64
N ILE A 261 13.10 -6.82 -12.08
CA ILE A 261 12.97 -5.89 -10.95
C ILE A 261 12.04 -4.72 -11.31
N ASP A 262 11.25 -4.28 -10.35
CA ASP A 262 10.35 -3.15 -10.56
C ASP A 262 10.89 -1.85 -9.95
N ASN A 263 10.34 -0.72 -10.40
CA ASN A 263 10.69 0.58 -9.87
C ASN A 263 10.38 0.66 -8.35
N GLY A 264 11.33 1.20 -7.58
CA GLY A 264 11.20 1.35 -6.12
C GLY A 264 11.49 0.09 -5.31
N GLN A 265 11.76 -1.07 -5.94
CA GLN A 265 12.17 -2.26 -5.22
C GLN A 265 13.59 -2.13 -4.67
N SER A 266 13.82 -2.72 -3.50
CA SER A 266 15.13 -2.66 -2.82
C SER A 266 15.83 -4.00 -2.82
N ILE A 267 17.13 -3.96 -3.09
CA ILE A 267 18.03 -5.10 -3.05
C ILE A 267 18.82 -4.99 -1.74
N ARG A 268 18.80 -6.04 -0.93
CA ARG A 268 19.55 -6.13 0.32
C ARG A 268 20.89 -6.83 0.08
N ILE A 269 21.99 -6.16 0.38
CA ILE A 269 23.34 -6.69 0.30
C ILE A 269 23.88 -6.82 1.72
N ARG A 270 23.98 -8.04 2.20
CA ARG A 270 24.36 -8.33 3.58
C ARG A 270 25.78 -7.91 3.90
N GLY A 271 25.99 -7.33 5.09
CA GLY A 271 27.31 -6.98 5.61
C GLY A 271 28.03 -5.87 4.84
N LYS A 272 27.32 -5.10 4.01
CA LYS A 272 27.86 -3.95 3.25
C LYS A 272 27.41 -2.60 3.80
N GLY A 273 26.81 -2.58 4.99
CA GLY A 273 26.45 -1.37 5.73
C GLY A 273 27.59 -0.83 6.60
N GLU A 274 27.25 0.00 7.58
CA GLU A 274 28.20 0.56 8.55
C GLU A 274 28.82 -0.53 9.43
N PRO A 275 30.06 -0.34 9.90
CA PRO A 275 30.69 -1.27 10.84
C PRO A 275 29.92 -1.28 12.17
N GLY A 276 29.88 -2.44 12.82
CA GLY A 276 29.34 -2.56 14.18
C GLY A 276 30.26 -1.96 15.22
N THR A 277 29.72 -1.72 16.39
CA THR A 277 30.51 -1.24 17.54
C THR A 277 30.85 -2.39 18.48
N ASN A 278 31.99 -2.28 19.20
CA ASN A 278 32.49 -3.29 20.14
C ASN A 278 32.60 -4.72 19.55
N GLY A 279 33.02 -4.84 18.28
CA GLY A 279 33.15 -6.13 17.61
C GLY A 279 31.81 -6.71 17.09
N GLY A 280 30.78 -5.91 16.99
CA GLY A 280 29.50 -6.31 16.39
C GLY A 280 29.59 -6.49 14.87
N PRO A 281 28.66 -7.23 14.27
CA PRO A 281 28.59 -7.41 12.81
C PRO A 281 28.30 -6.10 12.10
N ARG A 282 28.71 -6.00 10.82
CA ARG A 282 28.34 -4.87 9.98
C ARG A 282 26.84 -4.92 9.69
N GLY A 283 26.24 -3.74 9.50
CA GLY A 283 24.89 -3.61 8.96
C GLY A 283 24.81 -4.01 7.48
N ASP A 284 23.67 -3.86 6.90
CA ASP A 284 23.40 -4.20 5.50
C ASP A 284 23.28 -2.95 4.63
N LEU A 285 23.47 -3.15 3.32
CA LEU A 285 23.26 -2.11 2.34
C LEU A 285 21.94 -2.39 1.62
N MET A 286 20.99 -1.45 1.74
CA MET A 286 19.70 -1.46 1.08
C MET A 286 19.76 -0.57 -0.15
N VAL A 287 19.72 -1.15 -1.35
CA VAL A 287 19.80 -0.40 -2.62
C VAL A 287 18.45 -0.36 -3.28
N THR A 288 17.85 0.81 -3.33
CA THR A 288 16.59 1.03 -4.03
C THR A 288 16.83 1.25 -5.51
N VAL A 289 16.18 0.45 -6.35
CA VAL A 289 16.31 0.52 -7.80
C VAL A 289 15.30 1.52 -8.36
N MET A 290 15.78 2.52 -9.09
CA MET A 290 14.97 3.50 -9.80
C MET A 290 15.02 3.21 -11.29
N VAL A 291 13.90 2.76 -11.87
CA VAL A 291 13.82 2.44 -13.29
C VAL A 291 13.45 3.68 -14.08
N GLU A 292 14.25 4.00 -15.10
CA GLU A 292 13.99 5.12 -16.01
C GLU A 292 12.79 4.80 -16.92
N ARG A 293 12.01 5.84 -17.24
CA ARG A 293 10.87 5.70 -18.15
C ARG A 293 11.35 5.45 -19.57
N HIS A 294 10.74 4.45 -20.22
CA HIS A 294 11.00 4.21 -21.64
C HIS A 294 10.02 5.02 -22.51
N PRO A 295 10.47 5.62 -23.65
CA PRO A 295 9.60 6.45 -24.49
C PRO A 295 8.43 5.68 -25.12
N LYS A 296 8.63 4.40 -25.44
CA LYS A 296 7.63 3.56 -26.14
C LYS A 296 6.94 2.56 -25.21
N PHE A 297 7.61 2.06 -24.17
CA PHE A 297 7.14 0.96 -23.32
C PHE A 297 6.64 1.47 -21.99
N GLN A 298 5.43 1.06 -21.62
CA GLN A 298 4.87 1.26 -20.30
C GLN A 298 4.74 -0.10 -19.62
N ARG A 299 5.19 -0.20 -18.37
CA ARG A 299 5.14 -1.43 -17.58
C ARG A 299 4.03 -1.36 -16.55
N GLN A 300 3.25 -2.44 -16.42
CA GLN A 300 2.32 -2.65 -15.33
C GLN A 300 2.51 -4.09 -14.80
N GLY A 301 3.13 -4.21 -13.63
CA GLY A 301 3.53 -5.51 -13.09
C GLY A 301 4.54 -6.22 -13.99
N TYR A 302 4.16 -7.34 -14.59
CA TYR A 302 5.00 -8.09 -15.53
C TYR A 302 4.62 -7.87 -17.00
N ASP A 303 3.54 -7.14 -17.25
CA ASP A 303 3.07 -6.86 -18.60
C ASP A 303 3.63 -5.53 -19.13
N ILE A 304 3.79 -5.47 -20.45
CA ILE A 304 4.26 -4.30 -21.19
C ILE A 304 3.12 -3.79 -22.07
N PHE A 305 2.98 -2.48 -22.14
CA PHE A 305 1.99 -1.80 -22.98
C PHE A 305 2.71 -0.88 -23.95
N THR A 306 2.29 -0.94 -25.22
CA THR A 306 2.83 -0.07 -26.27
C THR A 306 1.71 0.40 -27.18
N THR A 307 1.78 1.65 -27.62
CA THR A 307 0.92 2.20 -28.66
C THR A 307 1.69 2.26 -29.95
N VAL A 308 1.12 1.67 -31.00
CA VAL A 308 1.73 1.65 -32.35
C VAL A 308 0.81 2.43 -33.28
N PRO A 309 1.29 3.53 -33.88
CA PRO A 309 0.54 4.25 -34.90
C PRO A 309 0.48 3.43 -36.18
N VAL A 310 -0.67 3.41 -36.82
CA VAL A 310 -0.91 2.70 -38.08
C VAL A 310 -1.58 3.66 -39.06
N SER A 311 -1.15 3.62 -40.31
CA SER A 311 -1.79 4.46 -41.34
C SER A 311 -3.24 4.01 -41.57
N PHE A 312 -4.11 4.95 -41.97
CA PHE A 312 -5.47 4.66 -42.36
C PHE A 312 -5.54 3.59 -43.46
N ALA A 313 -4.62 3.67 -44.46
CA ALA A 313 -4.56 2.72 -45.56
C ALA A 313 -4.21 1.29 -45.10
N ASP A 314 -3.20 1.15 -44.22
CA ASP A 314 -2.79 -0.14 -43.67
C ASP A 314 -3.88 -0.74 -42.77
N ALA A 315 -4.57 0.11 -42.01
CA ALA A 315 -5.68 -0.33 -41.17
C ALA A 315 -6.88 -0.85 -41.99
N ALA A 316 -7.15 -0.21 -43.14
CA ALA A 316 -8.24 -0.58 -44.02
C ALA A 316 -7.94 -1.83 -44.85
N LEU A 317 -6.74 -1.92 -45.43
CA LEU A 317 -6.35 -2.98 -46.37
C LEU A 317 -5.71 -4.19 -45.69
N GLY A 318 -5.18 -3.99 -44.49
CA GLY A 318 -4.29 -4.94 -43.82
C GLY A 318 -2.84 -4.76 -44.27
N ALA A 319 -1.90 -5.02 -43.37
CA ALA A 319 -0.49 -4.85 -43.63
C ALA A 319 0.38 -5.75 -42.75
N LYS A 320 1.63 -6.00 -43.16
CA LYS A 320 2.64 -6.59 -42.30
C LYS A 320 3.36 -5.50 -41.53
N LEU A 321 3.17 -5.47 -40.24
CA LEU A 321 3.77 -4.48 -39.35
C LEU A 321 4.97 -5.07 -38.60
N ARG A 322 6.00 -4.26 -38.37
CA ARG A 322 7.11 -4.58 -37.47
C ARG A 322 6.87 -3.88 -36.14
N ILE A 323 6.61 -4.68 -35.11
CA ILE A 323 6.33 -4.18 -33.76
C ILE A 323 7.59 -4.32 -32.94
N ASP A 324 8.02 -3.21 -32.33
CA ASP A 324 9.12 -3.21 -31.37
C ASP A 324 8.69 -3.93 -30.10
N THR A 325 9.46 -4.87 -29.64
CA THR A 325 9.33 -5.54 -28.33
C THR A 325 10.63 -5.40 -27.56
N VAL A 326 10.63 -5.76 -26.28
CA VAL A 326 11.86 -5.75 -25.47
C VAL A 326 12.91 -6.73 -25.95
N ASP A 327 12.51 -7.81 -26.66
CA ASP A 327 13.41 -8.81 -27.22
C ASP A 327 13.87 -8.49 -28.67
N GLY A 328 13.41 -7.38 -29.22
CA GLY A 328 13.63 -7.04 -30.63
C GLY A 328 12.32 -6.85 -31.39
N GLN A 329 12.37 -6.88 -32.72
CA GLN A 329 11.21 -6.67 -33.57
C GLN A 329 10.49 -7.97 -33.86
N VAL A 330 9.16 -7.91 -33.88
CA VAL A 330 8.27 -9.03 -34.22
C VAL A 330 7.40 -8.61 -35.40
N GLU A 331 7.30 -9.44 -36.44
CA GLU A 331 6.35 -9.23 -37.53
C GLU A 331 4.95 -9.61 -37.07
N TYR A 332 3.99 -8.77 -37.39
CA TYR A 332 2.58 -8.95 -37.10
C TYR A 332 1.73 -8.66 -38.34
N ASP A 333 0.87 -9.60 -38.70
CA ASP A 333 -0.06 -9.44 -39.81
C ASP A 333 -1.32 -8.71 -39.33
N LEU A 334 -1.41 -7.41 -39.66
CA LEU A 334 -2.56 -6.58 -39.34
C LEU A 334 -3.73 -6.98 -40.25
N LYS A 335 -4.86 -7.29 -39.64
CA LYS A 335 -6.07 -7.65 -40.40
C LYS A 335 -6.71 -6.44 -41.06
N ALA A 336 -7.22 -6.60 -42.29
CA ALA A 336 -8.00 -5.57 -42.95
C ALA A 336 -9.22 -5.17 -42.09
N GLY A 337 -9.51 -3.86 -42.07
CA GLY A 337 -10.60 -3.29 -41.27
C GLY A 337 -10.29 -3.14 -39.77
N THR A 338 -9.03 -3.18 -39.37
CA THR A 338 -8.62 -2.95 -37.97
C THR A 338 -8.99 -1.52 -37.55
N GLN A 339 -9.68 -1.40 -36.42
CA GLN A 339 -10.12 -0.14 -35.86
C GLN A 339 -9.09 0.42 -34.87
N THR A 340 -9.14 1.75 -34.66
CA THR A 340 -8.35 2.39 -33.61
C THR A 340 -8.64 1.76 -32.24
N ASP A 341 -7.68 1.79 -31.32
CA ASP A 341 -7.73 1.18 -29.99
C ASP A 341 -7.86 -0.37 -29.96
N THR A 342 -7.67 -1.02 -31.13
CA THR A 342 -7.58 -2.49 -31.19
C THR A 342 -6.36 -2.95 -30.44
N LYS A 343 -6.58 -3.83 -29.44
CA LYS A 343 -5.51 -4.39 -28.58
C LYS A 343 -5.15 -5.81 -28.99
N VAL A 344 -3.87 -6.03 -29.14
CA VAL A 344 -3.29 -7.34 -29.45
C VAL A 344 -2.34 -7.76 -28.35
N ARG A 345 -2.40 -9.04 -27.97
CA ARG A 345 -1.53 -9.63 -26.95
C ARG A 345 -0.45 -10.49 -27.58
N LEU A 346 0.80 -10.11 -27.40
CA LEU A 346 1.97 -10.89 -27.73
C LEU A 346 2.40 -11.69 -26.51
N ARG A 347 2.06 -12.98 -26.49
CA ARG A 347 2.28 -13.87 -25.33
C ARG A 347 3.76 -14.03 -25.02
N GLY A 348 4.13 -13.95 -23.72
CA GLY A 348 5.49 -14.18 -23.26
C GLY A 348 6.51 -13.11 -23.68
N LYS A 349 6.06 -11.95 -24.22
CA LYS A 349 6.91 -10.84 -24.64
C LYS A 349 6.96 -9.70 -23.60
N GLY A 350 6.46 -9.96 -22.40
CA GLY A 350 6.54 -9.06 -21.27
C GLY A 350 7.82 -9.22 -20.44
N VAL A 351 7.79 -8.74 -19.20
CA VAL A 351 8.89 -8.76 -18.24
C VAL A 351 9.00 -10.12 -17.57
N PRO A 352 10.20 -10.68 -17.36
CA PRO A 352 10.36 -11.93 -16.61
C PRO A 352 10.03 -11.74 -15.13
N THR A 353 9.58 -12.82 -14.47
CA THR A 353 9.32 -12.77 -13.02
C THR A 353 10.63 -12.92 -12.24
N LEU A 354 10.72 -12.24 -11.09
CA LEU A 354 11.91 -12.30 -10.21
C LEU A 354 12.23 -13.73 -9.72
N ARG A 355 11.21 -14.56 -9.52
CA ARG A 355 11.38 -15.93 -9.01
C ARG A 355 11.81 -16.92 -10.09
N ASN A 356 11.30 -16.74 -11.32
CA ASN A 356 11.58 -17.64 -12.42
C ASN A 356 11.70 -16.86 -13.74
N LYS A 357 12.92 -16.74 -14.24
CA LYS A 357 13.24 -16.01 -15.48
C LYS A 357 12.53 -16.56 -16.72
N ASN A 358 12.12 -17.84 -16.70
CA ASN A 358 11.41 -18.48 -17.81
C ASN A 358 9.92 -18.14 -17.86
N VAL A 359 9.36 -17.58 -16.77
CA VAL A 359 7.98 -17.12 -16.73
C VAL A 359 7.97 -15.62 -16.96
N ARG A 360 7.32 -15.21 -18.05
CA ARG A 360 7.23 -13.81 -18.45
C ARG A 360 5.78 -13.38 -18.56
N GLY A 361 5.53 -12.11 -18.35
CA GLY A 361 4.26 -11.48 -18.68
C GLY A 361 4.06 -11.34 -20.19
N ASP A 362 3.03 -10.66 -20.59
CA ASP A 362 2.65 -10.44 -21.97
C ASP A 362 2.93 -9.00 -22.41
N HIS A 363 3.00 -8.80 -23.73
CA HIS A 363 3.10 -7.47 -24.31
C HIS A 363 1.78 -7.13 -25.02
N TYR A 364 1.11 -6.10 -24.55
CA TYR A 364 -0.12 -5.57 -25.11
C TYR A 364 0.18 -4.40 -26.04
N VAL A 365 -0.16 -4.59 -27.29
CA VAL A 365 0.01 -3.57 -28.34
C VAL A 365 -1.34 -2.99 -28.68
N THR A 366 -1.47 -1.66 -28.55
CA THR A 366 -2.67 -0.92 -28.94
C THR A 366 -2.39 -0.22 -30.27
N PHE A 367 -3.17 -0.51 -31.29
CA PHE A 367 -3.06 0.17 -32.59
C PHE A 367 -3.89 1.45 -32.57
N VAL A 368 -3.28 2.55 -32.99
CA VAL A 368 -3.95 3.84 -33.15
C VAL A 368 -3.87 4.24 -34.61
N VAL A 369 -5.05 4.37 -35.24
CA VAL A 369 -5.10 4.78 -36.64
C VAL A 369 -4.84 6.28 -36.73
N GLU A 370 -3.78 6.64 -37.44
CA GLU A 370 -3.43 8.05 -37.68
C GLU A 370 -3.97 8.51 -39.03
N VAL A 371 -4.64 9.65 -38.98
CA VAL A 371 -5.08 10.34 -40.19
C VAL A 371 -3.98 11.34 -40.58
N PRO A 372 -3.46 11.28 -41.82
CA PRO A 372 -2.42 12.19 -42.26
C PRO A 372 -2.91 13.65 -42.27
N THR A 373 -2.16 14.56 -41.69
CA THR A 373 -2.48 15.99 -41.60
C THR A 373 -2.05 16.75 -42.87
N SER A 374 -1.11 16.20 -43.64
CA SER A 374 -0.63 16.76 -44.91
C SER A 374 -0.62 15.67 -45.97
N LEU A 375 -1.09 15.98 -47.15
CA LEU A 375 -1.19 15.07 -48.30
C LEU A 375 -0.45 15.68 -49.48
N ASN A 376 0.34 14.87 -50.18
CA ASN A 376 0.84 15.23 -51.50
C ASN A 376 -0.28 15.14 -52.55
N LYS A 377 0.00 15.56 -53.78
CA LYS A 377 -0.99 15.62 -54.87
C LYS A 377 -1.59 14.24 -55.16
N ASP A 378 -0.76 13.21 -55.30
CA ASP A 378 -1.19 11.84 -55.64
C ASP A 378 -2.02 11.21 -54.53
N GLN A 379 -1.63 11.43 -53.25
CA GLN A 379 -2.38 10.98 -52.10
C GLN A 379 -3.77 11.61 -52.00
N ARG A 380 -3.85 12.90 -52.33
CA ARG A 380 -5.12 13.64 -52.35
C ARG A 380 -6.05 13.08 -53.42
N GLU A 381 -5.54 12.93 -54.65
CA GLU A 381 -6.32 12.35 -55.78
C GLU A 381 -6.84 10.94 -55.43
N ALA A 382 -6.00 10.09 -54.85
CA ALA A 382 -6.39 8.74 -54.43
C ALA A 382 -7.49 8.76 -53.36
N LEU A 383 -7.41 9.66 -52.35
CA LEU A 383 -8.42 9.79 -51.29
C LEU A 383 -9.71 10.41 -51.81
N GLU A 384 -9.66 11.34 -52.79
CA GLU A 384 -10.84 11.91 -53.45
C GLU A 384 -11.57 10.81 -54.26
N ALA A 385 -10.85 9.99 -55.01
CA ALA A 385 -11.40 8.85 -55.74
C ALA A 385 -12.04 7.83 -54.79
N PHE A 386 -11.39 7.54 -53.66
CA PHE A 386 -11.97 6.64 -52.60
C PHE A 386 -13.25 7.23 -52.03
N ARG A 387 -13.27 8.52 -51.66
CA ARG A 387 -14.47 9.21 -51.17
C ARG A 387 -15.62 9.12 -52.16
N ASP A 388 -15.35 9.39 -53.46
CA ASP A 388 -16.35 9.37 -54.49
C ASP A 388 -16.91 7.95 -54.74
N ALA A 389 -16.09 6.93 -54.66
CA ALA A 389 -16.52 5.54 -54.71
C ALA A 389 -17.41 5.16 -53.52
N MET A 390 -17.16 5.68 -52.31
CA MET A 390 -17.99 5.47 -51.11
C MET A 390 -19.37 6.15 -51.25
N VAL A 391 -19.40 7.41 -51.77
CA VAL A 391 -20.63 8.15 -51.99
C VAL A 391 -21.46 7.50 -53.08
N GLY A 392 -20.84 7.04 -54.18
CA GLY A 392 -21.49 6.31 -55.27
C GLY A 392 -22.23 5.06 -54.79
N LYS A 393 -21.59 4.24 -53.93
CA LYS A 393 -22.23 3.07 -53.29
C LYS A 393 -23.36 3.44 -52.35
N ALA A 394 -23.23 4.52 -51.60
CA ALA A 394 -24.32 5.01 -50.73
C ALA A 394 -25.51 5.47 -51.51
N ARG A 395 -25.32 6.19 -52.65
CA ARG A 395 -26.40 6.59 -53.54
C ARG A 395 -27.10 5.36 -54.15
N GLN A 396 -26.35 4.40 -54.66
CA GLN A 396 -26.93 3.16 -55.20
C GLN A 396 -27.80 2.42 -54.18
N LYS A 397 -27.33 2.35 -52.96
CA LYS A 397 -28.10 1.71 -51.88
C LYS A 397 -29.39 2.47 -51.57
N GLN A 398 -29.35 3.81 -51.50
CA GLN A 398 -30.55 4.64 -51.30
C GLN A 398 -31.56 4.53 -52.46
N VAL A 399 -31.08 4.45 -53.70
CA VAL A 399 -31.93 4.24 -54.88
C VAL A 399 -32.64 2.90 -54.77
N LEU A 400 -31.96 1.82 -54.48
CA LEU A 400 -32.53 0.47 -54.29
C LEU A 400 -33.52 0.42 -53.12
N GLU A 401 -33.25 1.11 -52.02
CA GLU A 401 -34.18 1.19 -50.88
C GLU A 401 -35.45 1.96 -51.27
N ASN A 402 -35.35 3.05 -52.04
CA ASN A 402 -36.48 3.82 -52.52
C ASN A 402 -37.33 3.05 -53.54
N GLU A 403 -36.70 2.35 -54.52
CA GLU A 403 -37.38 1.50 -55.47
C GLU A 403 -38.20 0.39 -54.79
N ASN A 404 -37.60 -0.27 -53.77
CA ASN A 404 -38.30 -1.25 -52.98
C ASN A 404 -39.47 -0.69 -52.16
N LEU A 405 -39.36 0.58 -51.71
CA LEU A 405 -40.41 1.27 -51.00
C LEU A 405 -41.57 1.65 -51.93
N GLU A 406 -41.26 2.13 -53.15
CA GLU A 406 -42.24 2.45 -54.18
C GLU A 406 -43.02 1.21 -54.65
N GLU A 407 -42.33 0.08 -54.90
CA GLU A 407 -42.96 -1.19 -55.24
C GLU A 407 -43.89 -1.70 -54.11
N SER A 408 -43.46 -1.54 -52.84
CA SER A 408 -44.27 -1.90 -51.69
C SER A 408 -45.50 -1.03 -51.57
N LEU A 409 -45.41 0.29 -51.84
CA LEU A 409 -46.52 1.21 -51.84
C LEU A 409 -47.51 0.94 -52.98
N GLU A 410 -47.01 0.62 -54.19
CA GLU A 410 -47.88 0.20 -55.33
C GLU A 410 -48.66 -1.08 -55.04
N ASN A 411 -47.97 -2.07 -54.43
CA ASN A 411 -48.64 -3.33 -54.04
C ASN A 411 -49.71 -3.11 -52.96
N LEU A 412 -49.48 -2.26 -51.97
CA LEU A 412 -50.48 -1.83 -50.97
C LEU A 412 -51.65 -1.10 -51.63
N GLY A 413 -51.38 -0.22 -52.60
CA GLY A 413 -52.38 0.49 -53.36
C GLY A 413 -53.28 -0.46 -54.16
N LYS A 414 -52.71 -1.49 -54.78
CA LYS A 414 -53.47 -2.54 -55.48
C LYS A 414 -54.39 -3.34 -54.52
N GLU A 415 -53.82 -3.79 -53.39
CA GLU A 415 -54.63 -4.48 -52.37
C GLU A 415 -55.76 -3.67 -51.81
N MET A 416 -55.53 -2.38 -51.55
CA MET A 416 -56.61 -1.48 -51.09
C MET A 416 -57.68 -1.28 -52.14
N LYS A 417 -57.30 -1.19 -53.43
CA LYS A 417 -58.28 -1.05 -54.55
C LYS A 417 -59.10 -2.32 -54.69
N ASP A 418 -58.52 -3.50 -54.67
CA ASP A 418 -59.22 -4.77 -54.76
C ASP A 418 -60.18 -4.99 -53.57
N LYS A 419 -59.75 -4.61 -52.34
CA LYS A 419 -60.61 -4.62 -51.15
C LYS A 419 -61.80 -3.64 -51.27
N ALA A 420 -61.56 -2.45 -51.83
CA ALA A 420 -62.64 -1.47 -52.07
C ALA A 420 -63.62 -1.94 -53.13
N GLU A 421 -63.16 -2.49 -54.25
CA GLU A 421 -63.98 -3.09 -55.29
C GLU A 421 -64.82 -4.26 -54.74
N GLY A 422 -64.20 -5.17 -53.98
CA GLY A 422 -64.88 -6.29 -53.32
C GLY A 422 -65.97 -5.81 -52.33
N PHE A 423 -65.70 -4.73 -51.58
CA PHE A 423 -66.68 -4.12 -50.66
C PHE A 423 -67.84 -3.49 -51.41
N VAL A 424 -67.61 -2.77 -52.52
CA VAL A 424 -68.66 -2.18 -53.38
C VAL A 424 -69.53 -3.27 -54.02
N GLU A 425 -68.91 -4.35 -54.59
CA GLU A 425 -69.68 -5.48 -55.13
C GLU A 425 -70.50 -6.19 -54.04
N GLY A 426 -69.97 -6.33 -52.81
CA GLY A 426 -70.71 -6.90 -51.69
C GLY A 426 -71.92 -6.09 -51.29
N LEU A 427 -71.90 -4.74 -51.39
CA LEU A 427 -73.02 -3.84 -51.17
C LEU A 427 -74.06 -3.97 -52.26
N PHE A 428 -73.67 -4.06 -53.53
CA PHE A 428 -74.58 -4.27 -54.63
C PHE A 428 -75.29 -5.63 -54.58
N LYS A 429 -74.63 -6.69 -54.16
CA LYS A 429 -75.24 -8.02 -53.97
C LYS A 429 -76.23 -8.04 -52.79
N LYS A 430 -76.01 -7.30 -51.72
CA LYS A 430 -76.95 -7.16 -50.59
C LYS A 430 -78.17 -6.38 -50.94
N ASN A 431 -78.05 -5.36 -51.79
CA ASN A 431 -79.28 -4.58 -52.25
C ASN A 431 -80.15 -5.34 -53.23
N LYS A 432 -79.62 -6.30 -54.04
CA LYS A 432 -80.43 -7.16 -54.90
C LYS A 432 -81.21 -8.24 -54.10
N LYS A 433 -80.79 -8.63 -52.91
CA LYS A 433 -81.51 -9.61 -52.04
C LYS A 433 -82.66 -8.95 -51.20
N LYS A 434 -82.70 -7.63 -51.10
CA LYS A 434 -83.83 -6.92 -50.43
C LYS A 434 -84.96 -6.49 -51.34
N LYS A 435 -84.93 -6.79 -52.69
CA LYS A 435 -85.99 -6.50 -53.66
C LYS A 435 -86.62 -7.77 -54.30
N LYS A 436 -86.57 -8.88 -53.59
CA LYS A 436 -87.36 -10.08 -53.89
C LYS A 436 -88.28 -10.42 -52.75
#